data_26f840ef7dfcf0e2d01360a5ec3ab947
#
_entry.id   26f840ef7dfcf0e2d01360a5ec3ab947
#
_cell.length_a   1.000
_cell.length_b   1.000
_cell.length_c   1.000
_cell.angle_alpha   90.00
_cell.angle_beta   90.00
_cell.angle_gamma   90.00
#
_symmetry.space_group_name_H-M   'P 1'
#
loop_
_entity.id
_entity.type
_entity.pdbx_description
1 polymer ?
#
loop_
_entity_poly.entity_id
_entity_poly.type
_entity_poly.pdbx_seq_one_letter_code
_entity_poly.pdbx_strand_id
1 'polypeptide(L)'
;GGQAVLGRQLIKATPWLTLEKDAITVEDVEEICTTHISNQIFEMVAAVAEKKQKRALELYYDLLALKEPPMRILFLLVRQFRLLLEVKELDQSGYGRKEIGEKTGLHTFVVGKYQGQAKLFKKKELREILEMAADLEESVKTGRLTDALATELFIVKYSMA
;
A
#
# COMPACT_ATOMS: atom_id res chain seq x y z
N GLY A 1 0.20 29.48 15.07
CA GLY A 1 -1.14 29.41 14.66
C GLY A 1 -1.90 28.21 15.18
N GLY A 2 -3.08 28.01 14.65
CA GLY A 2 -3.96 26.92 15.06
C GLY A 2 -3.36 25.53 14.89
N GLN A 3 -2.55 25.33 13.87
CA GLN A 3 -1.87 24.06 13.61
C GLN A 3 -0.87 23.71 14.71
N ALA A 4 -0.10 24.69 15.17
CA ALA A 4 0.87 24.48 16.24
C ALA A 4 0.17 24.11 17.56
N VAL A 5 -0.96 24.76 17.84
CA VAL A 5 -1.75 24.47 19.04
C VAL A 5 -2.33 23.05 18.97
N LEU A 6 -2.89 22.68 17.83
CA LEU A 6 -3.44 21.34 17.61
C LEU A 6 -2.33 20.28 17.73
N GLY A 7 -1.15 20.56 17.13
CA GLY A 7 -0.03 19.65 17.22
C GLY A 7 0.43 19.43 18.65
N ARG A 8 0.47 20.48 19.47
CA ARG A 8 0.83 20.37 20.88
C ARG A 8 -0.16 19.52 21.67
N GLN A 9 -1.45 19.60 21.36
CA GLN A 9 -2.46 18.77 22.00
C GLN A 9 -2.26 17.30 21.63
N LEU A 10 -1.93 17.00 20.37
CA LEU A 10 -1.63 15.64 19.93
C LEU A 10 -0.37 15.08 20.62
N ILE A 11 0.65 15.93 20.84
CA ILE A 11 1.85 15.53 21.55
C ILE A 11 1.51 15.08 22.97
N LYS A 12 0.61 15.80 23.65
CA LYS A 12 0.18 15.42 24.99
C LYS A 12 -0.52 14.07 25.03
N ALA A 13 -1.25 13.73 23.93
CA ALA A 13 -1.92 12.45 23.81
C ALA A 13 -0.97 11.30 23.47
N THR A 14 0.20 11.61 22.89
CA THR A 14 1.20 10.62 22.48
C THR A 14 2.58 11.00 22.99
N PRO A 15 2.88 10.72 24.29
CA PRO A 15 4.11 11.19 24.95
C PRO A 15 5.41 10.79 24.25
N TRP A 16 5.43 9.65 23.57
CA TRP A 16 6.63 9.18 22.86
C TRP A 16 7.05 10.10 21.71
N LEU A 17 6.13 10.90 21.18
CA LEU A 17 6.45 11.89 20.16
C LEU A 17 7.10 13.14 20.72
N THR A 18 6.88 13.46 22.00
CA THR A 18 7.46 14.64 22.62
C THR A 18 8.95 14.49 22.91
N LEU A 19 9.48 13.27 22.88
CA LEU A 19 10.90 13.02 23.12
C LEU A 19 11.79 13.62 22.03
N GLU A 20 11.27 13.75 20.81
CA GLU A 20 12.02 14.23 19.66
C GLU A 20 11.63 15.62 19.20
N LYS A 21 10.42 16.07 19.52
CA LYS A 21 9.87 17.32 19.00
C LYS A 21 9.14 18.12 20.07
N ASP A 22 9.26 19.45 19.99
CA ASP A 22 8.52 20.36 20.85
C ASP A 22 7.05 20.47 20.43
N ALA A 23 6.73 20.18 19.16
CA ALA A 23 5.36 20.20 18.64
C ALA A 23 5.22 19.25 17.46
N ILE A 24 4.05 18.61 17.33
CA ILE A 24 3.68 17.84 16.15
C ILE A 24 3.14 18.79 15.10
N THR A 25 3.63 18.70 13.86
CA THR A 25 3.14 19.47 12.73
C THR A 25 2.10 18.69 11.94
N VAL A 26 1.38 19.38 11.03
CA VAL A 26 0.44 18.70 10.11
C VAL A 26 1.18 17.68 9.24
N GLU A 27 2.40 18.02 8.80
CA GLU A 27 3.25 17.13 8.01
C GLU A 27 3.59 15.85 8.78
N ASP A 28 3.86 15.95 10.08
CA ASP A 28 4.14 14.78 10.92
C ASP A 28 2.92 13.86 11.02
N VAL A 29 1.72 14.43 11.15
CA VAL A 29 0.47 13.66 11.20
C VAL A 29 0.22 12.97 9.86
N GLU A 30 0.42 13.67 8.75
CA GLU A 30 0.25 13.12 7.41
C GLU A 30 1.22 11.96 7.16
N GLU A 31 2.47 12.10 7.59
CA GLU A 31 3.48 11.05 7.47
C GLU A 31 3.08 9.80 8.26
N ILE A 32 2.61 9.96 9.47
CA ILE A 32 2.14 8.83 10.31
C ILE A 32 0.94 8.14 9.64
N CYS A 33 -0.03 8.89 9.14
CA CYS A 33 -1.19 8.36 8.46
C CYS A 33 -0.80 7.62 7.19
N THR A 34 0.12 8.18 6.39
CA THR A 34 0.62 7.55 5.16
C THR A 34 1.33 6.24 5.47
N THR A 35 2.12 6.19 6.53
CA THR A 35 2.81 4.97 6.95
C THR A 35 1.81 3.90 7.37
N HIS A 36 0.76 4.27 8.11
CA HIS A 36 -0.29 3.35 8.52
C HIS A 36 -1.00 2.75 7.30
N ILE A 37 -1.40 3.59 6.34
CA ILE A 37 -2.05 3.14 5.10
C ILE A 37 -1.13 2.21 4.32
N SER A 38 0.14 2.57 4.18
CA SER A 38 1.13 1.76 3.46
C SER A 38 1.30 0.38 4.09
N ASN A 39 1.35 0.31 5.41
CA ASN A 39 1.42 -0.96 6.14
C ASN A 39 0.18 -1.80 5.91
N GLN A 40 -0.99 -1.18 5.92
CA GLN A 40 -2.25 -1.87 5.67
C GLN A 40 -2.33 -2.43 4.25
N ILE A 41 -1.89 -1.65 3.27
CA ILE A 41 -1.80 -2.11 1.87
C ILE A 41 -0.85 -3.30 1.75
N PHE A 42 0.30 -3.25 2.41
CA PHE A 42 1.25 -4.35 2.42
C PHE A 42 0.62 -5.63 2.98
N GLU A 43 -0.13 -5.51 4.08
CA GLU A 43 -0.84 -6.64 4.68
C GLU A 43 -1.96 -7.18 3.78
N MET A 44 -2.67 -6.30 3.07
CA MET A 44 -3.69 -6.70 2.11
C MET A 44 -3.09 -7.54 0.99
N VAL A 45 -1.96 -7.12 0.45
CA VAL A 45 -1.27 -7.86 -0.61
C VAL A 45 -0.76 -9.20 -0.09
N ALA A 46 -0.27 -9.26 1.14
CA ALA A 46 0.11 -10.51 1.77
C ALA A 46 -1.09 -11.47 1.89
N ALA A 47 -2.24 -10.95 2.31
CA ALA A 47 -3.47 -11.74 2.41
C ALA A 47 -3.93 -12.25 1.04
N VAL A 48 -3.82 -11.43 0.01
CA VAL A 48 -4.12 -11.82 -1.38
C VAL A 48 -3.20 -12.97 -1.82
N ALA A 49 -1.90 -12.85 -1.54
CA ALA A 49 -0.91 -13.89 -1.90
C ALA A 49 -1.21 -15.22 -1.22
N GLU A 50 -1.65 -15.17 0.03
CA GLU A 50 -1.96 -16.37 0.82
C GLU A 50 -3.38 -16.89 0.61
N LYS A 51 -4.15 -16.24 -0.26
CA LYS A 51 -5.55 -16.59 -0.56
C LYS A 51 -6.46 -16.48 0.67
N LYS A 52 -6.14 -15.52 1.54
CA LYS A 52 -6.94 -15.19 2.72
C LYS A 52 -7.93 -14.08 2.38
N GLN A 53 -8.95 -14.42 1.61
CA GLN A 53 -9.91 -13.45 1.09
C GLN A 53 -10.61 -12.64 2.18
N LYS A 54 -11.05 -13.32 3.23
CA LYS A 54 -11.73 -12.66 4.34
C LYS A 54 -10.84 -11.58 4.97
N ARG A 55 -9.57 -11.91 5.21
CA ARG A 55 -8.61 -10.97 5.79
C ARG A 55 -8.36 -9.77 4.86
N ALA A 56 -8.19 -10.04 3.56
CA ALA A 56 -7.98 -8.99 2.58
C ALA A 56 -9.18 -8.01 2.54
N LEU A 57 -10.40 -8.53 2.55
CA LEU A 57 -11.61 -7.71 2.57
C LEU A 57 -11.79 -6.95 3.88
N GLU A 58 -11.48 -7.57 5.03
CA GLU A 58 -11.51 -6.89 6.32
C GLU A 58 -10.60 -5.67 6.33
N LEU A 59 -9.38 -5.83 5.83
CA LEU A 59 -8.41 -4.73 5.73
C LEU A 59 -8.92 -3.62 4.81
N TYR A 60 -9.54 -4.00 3.70
CA TYR A 60 -10.15 -3.05 2.78
C TYR A 60 -11.28 -2.25 3.46
N TYR A 61 -12.19 -2.94 4.13
CA TYR A 61 -13.31 -2.28 4.81
C TYR A 61 -12.85 -1.41 5.97
N ASP A 62 -11.76 -1.77 6.64
CA ASP A 62 -11.15 -0.93 7.67
C ASP A 62 -10.68 0.40 7.10
N LEU A 63 -10.05 0.38 5.91
CA LEU A 63 -9.64 1.61 5.22
C LEU A 63 -10.82 2.45 4.79
N LEU A 64 -11.90 1.82 4.32
CA LEU A 64 -13.13 2.53 3.99
C LEU A 64 -13.75 3.20 5.22
N ALA A 65 -13.71 2.52 6.37
CA ALA A 65 -14.21 3.07 7.63
C ALA A 65 -13.41 4.30 8.07
N LEU A 66 -12.13 4.36 7.71
CA LEU A 66 -11.28 5.53 7.93
C LEU A 66 -11.49 6.61 6.84
N LYS A 67 -12.47 6.41 5.97
CA LYS A 67 -12.85 7.32 4.88
C LYS A 67 -11.79 7.48 3.80
N GLU A 68 -10.95 6.46 3.62
CA GLU A 68 -10.05 6.44 2.49
C GLU A 68 -10.84 6.19 1.21
N PRO A 69 -10.64 7.00 0.15
CA PRO A 69 -11.35 6.80 -1.10
C PRO A 69 -11.00 5.45 -1.75
N PRO A 70 -11.97 4.68 -2.23
CA PRO A 70 -11.71 3.39 -2.87
C PRO A 70 -10.69 3.48 -4.01
N MET A 71 -10.74 4.54 -4.80
CA MET A 71 -9.80 4.72 -5.92
C MET A 71 -8.36 4.89 -5.45
N ARG A 72 -8.17 5.54 -4.31
CA ARG A 72 -6.85 5.67 -3.70
C ARG A 72 -6.34 4.31 -3.21
N ILE A 73 -7.22 3.51 -2.61
CA ILE A 73 -6.88 2.16 -2.16
C ILE A 73 -6.44 1.31 -3.36
N LEU A 74 -7.22 1.34 -4.44
CA LEU A 74 -6.87 0.62 -5.68
C LEU A 74 -5.52 1.08 -6.23
N PHE A 75 -5.30 2.39 -6.31
CA PHE A 75 -4.03 2.96 -6.75
C PHE A 75 -2.85 2.44 -5.93
N LEU A 76 -2.99 2.41 -4.60
CA LEU A 76 -1.93 1.95 -3.71
C LEU A 76 -1.69 0.44 -3.82
N LEU A 77 -2.75 -0.34 -4.03
CA LEU A 77 -2.62 -1.78 -4.29
C LEU A 77 -1.86 -2.03 -5.60
N VAL A 78 -2.24 -1.33 -6.66
CA VAL A 78 -1.57 -1.44 -7.97
C VAL A 78 -0.10 -1.03 -7.86
N ARG A 79 0.18 0.06 -7.14
CA ARG A 79 1.55 0.51 -6.90
C ARG A 79 2.36 -0.56 -6.17
N GLN A 80 1.77 -1.22 -5.17
CA GLN A 80 2.44 -2.29 -4.45
C GLN A 80 2.78 -3.45 -5.38
N PHE A 81 1.85 -3.91 -6.20
CA PHE A 81 2.11 -4.99 -7.16
C PHE A 81 3.16 -4.60 -8.20
N ARG A 82 3.15 -3.34 -8.65
CA ARG A 82 4.18 -2.84 -9.58
C ARG A 82 5.57 -2.87 -8.95
N LEU A 83 5.68 -2.42 -7.69
CA LEU A 83 6.95 -2.46 -6.96
C LEU A 83 7.44 -3.90 -6.75
N LEU A 84 6.53 -4.82 -6.46
CA LEU A 84 6.88 -6.24 -6.32
C LEU A 84 7.44 -6.81 -7.62
N LEU A 85 6.84 -6.47 -8.75
CA LEU A 85 7.35 -6.91 -10.05
C LEU A 85 8.73 -6.33 -10.35
N GLU A 86 8.92 -5.02 -10.12
CA GLU A 86 10.22 -4.36 -10.29
C GLU A 86 11.28 -5.01 -9.40
N VAL A 87 11.01 -5.17 -8.13
CA VAL A 87 11.94 -5.78 -7.17
C VAL A 87 12.29 -7.20 -7.61
N LYS A 88 11.30 -7.98 -8.04
CA LYS A 88 11.49 -9.34 -8.50
C LYS A 88 12.40 -9.40 -9.73
N GLU A 89 12.18 -8.54 -10.70
CA GLU A 89 12.99 -8.49 -11.92
C GLU A 89 14.42 -8.07 -11.63
N LEU A 90 14.62 -7.06 -10.79
CA LEU A 90 15.96 -6.59 -10.41
C LEU A 90 16.70 -7.64 -9.59
N ASP A 91 16.00 -8.30 -8.66
CA ASP A 91 16.58 -9.37 -7.86
C ASP A 91 17.06 -10.53 -8.74
N GLN A 92 16.26 -10.93 -9.71
CA GLN A 92 16.63 -11.99 -10.66
C GLN A 92 17.78 -11.60 -11.59
N SER A 93 17.94 -10.30 -11.82
CA SER A 93 19.05 -9.78 -12.62
C SER A 93 20.36 -9.65 -11.82
N GLY A 94 20.35 -10.02 -10.54
CA GLY A 94 21.53 -10.04 -9.71
C GLY A 94 21.86 -8.75 -8.96
N TYR A 95 20.97 -7.75 -8.98
CA TYR A 95 21.20 -6.51 -8.25
C TYR A 95 21.09 -6.74 -6.74
N GLY A 96 21.95 -6.07 -5.97
CA GLY A 96 21.90 -6.07 -4.52
C GLY A 96 20.81 -5.14 -3.96
N ARG A 97 20.55 -5.25 -2.66
CA ARG A 97 19.50 -4.46 -2.00
C ARG A 97 19.67 -2.94 -2.16
N LYS A 98 20.92 -2.46 -2.06
CA LYS A 98 21.20 -1.03 -2.21
C LYS A 98 20.82 -0.54 -3.60
N GLU A 99 21.21 -1.28 -4.63
CA GLU A 99 20.93 -0.93 -6.02
C GLU A 99 19.43 -1.03 -6.33
N ILE A 100 18.76 -2.06 -5.80
CA ILE A 100 17.31 -2.21 -5.94
C ILE A 100 16.60 -1.01 -5.29
N GLY A 101 17.02 -0.60 -4.10
CA GLY A 101 16.49 0.57 -3.42
C GLY A 101 16.64 1.84 -4.25
N GLU A 102 17.80 2.06 -4.84
CA GLU A 102 18.08 3.22 -5.68
C GLU A 102 17.20 3.23 -6.94
N LYS A 103 17.00 2.06 -7.57
CA LYS A 103 16.22 1.95 -8.82
C LYS A 103 14.72 2.04 -8.59
N THR A 104 14.23 1.57 -7.45
CA THR A 104 12.80 1.54 -7.14
C THR A 104 12.33 2.71 -6.29
N GLY A 105 13.25 3.45 -5.70
CA GLY A 105 12.93 4.51 -4.74
C GLY A 105 12.63 4.00 -3.34
N LEU A 106 12.81 2.71 -3.08
CA LEU A 106 12.61 2.12 -1.76
C LEU A 106 13.85 2.28 -0.88
N HIS A 107 13.62 2.45 0.41
CA HIS A 107 14.71 2.45 1.37
C HIS A 107 15.40 1.07 1.37
N THR A 108 16.73 1.05 1.45
CA THR A 108 17.50 -0.20 1.40
C THR A 108 17.01 -1.24 2.40
N PHE A 109 16.68 -0.81 3.62
CA PHE A 109 16.24 -1.76 4.66
C PHE A 109 14.82 -2.32 4.43
N VAL A 110 13.99 -1.67 3.60
CA VAL A 110 12.66 -2.19 3.25
C VAL A 110 12.72 -3.13 2.04
N VAL A 111 13.78 -3.09 1.24
CA VAL A 111 13.92 -3.92 0.04
C VAL A 111 13.79 -5.41 0.39
N GLY A 112 14.39 -5.86 1.50
CA GLY A 112 14.27 -7.25 1.94
C GLY A 112 12.83 -7.69 2.19
N LYS A 113 12.02 -6.81 2.75
CA LYS A 113 10.60 -7.05 2.98
C LYS A 113 9.84 -7.24 1.66
N TYR A 114 10.14 -6.38 0.68
CA TYR A 114 9.53 -6.47 -0.66
C TYR A 114 10.02 -7.71 -1.42
N GLN A 115 11.31 -8.05 -1.30
CA GLN A 115 11.82 -9.28 -1.87
C GLN A 115 11.10 -10.52 -1.33
N GLY A 116 10.86 -10.54 -0.02
CA GLY A 116 10.13 -11.62 0.63
C GLY A 116 8.69 -11.75 0.12
N GLN A 117 7.99 -10.64 -0.02
CA GLN A 117 6.63 -10.65 -0.53
C GLN A 117 6.59 -11.00 -2.02
N ALA A 118 7.54 -10.50 -2.81
CA ALA A 118 7.63 -10.78 -4.24
C ALA A 118 7.78 -12.28 -4.54
N LYS A 119 8.43 -13.02 -3.64
CA LYS A 119 8.58 -14.48 -3.78
C LYS A 119 7.25 -15.23 -3.72
N LEU A 120 6.22 -14.64 -3.15
CA LEU A 120 4.90 -15.24 -3.06
C LEU A 120 4.14 -15.23 -4.39
N PHE A 121 4.64 -14.49 -5.37
CA PHE A 121 4.01 -14.33 -6.67
C PHE A 121 4.97 -14.71 -7.79
N LYS A 122 4.40 -15.26 -8.89
CA LYS A 122 5.16 -15.45 -10.13
C LYS A 122 5.10 -14.15 -10.95
N LYS A 123 6.13 -13.89 -11.77
CA LYS A 123 6.14 -12.73 -12.66
C LYS A 123 4.89 -12.67 -13.55
N LYS A 124 4.50 -13.79 -14.11
CA LYS A 124 3.32 -13.88 -14.98
C LYS A 124 2.07 -13.46 -14.21
N GLU A 125 1.94 -13.92 -12.98
CA GLU A 125 0.81 -13.57 -12.10
C GLU A 125 0.79 -12.07 -11.82
N LEU A 126 1.94 -11.48 -11.51
CA LEU A 126 2.03 -10.04 -11.26
C LEU A 126 1.65 -9.22 -12.50
N ARG A 127 2.07 -9.65 -13.68
CA ARG A 127 1.69 -8.99 -14.92
C ARG A 127 0.20 -9.07 -15.20
N GLU A 128 -0.41 -10.22 -14.98
CA GLU A 128 -1.85 -10.41 -15.12
C GLU A 128 -2.65 -9.54 -14.14
N ILE A 129 -2.17 -9.44 -12.90
CA ILE A 129 -2.76 -8.57 -11.89
C ILE A 129 -2.73 -7.11 -12.36
N LEU A 130 -1.61 -6.65 -12.89
CA LEU A 130 -1.46 -5.28 -13.37
C LEU A 130 -2.32 -5.00 -14.61
N GLU A 131 -2.47 -5.96 -15.51
CA GLU A 131 -3.36 -5.83 -16.66
C GLU A 131 -4.81 -5.72 -16.24
N MET A 132 -5.24 -6.55 -15.30
CA MET A 132 -6.60 -6.49 -14.76
C MET A 132 -6.88 -5.18 -14.05
N ALA A 133 -5.89 -4.68 -13.30
CA ALA A 133 -6.00 -3.39 -12.64
C ALA A 133 -6.22 -2.26 -13.65
N ALA A 134 -5.48 -2.27 -14.75
CA ALA A 134 -5.65 -1.28 -15.82
C ALA A 134 -7.05 -1.33 -16.42
N ASP A 135 -7.58 -2.53 -16.66
CA ASP A 135 -8.94 -2.72 -17.20
C ASP A 135 -9.99 -2.20 -16.21
N LEU A 136 -9.80 -2.43 -14.92
CA LEU A 136 -10.73 -1.93 -13.89
C LEU A 136 -10.69 -0.41 -13.79
N GLU A 137 -9.50 0.19 -13.85
CA GLU A 137 -9.35 1.65 -13.85
C GLU A 137 -10.07 2.26 -15.06
N GLU A 138 -9.93 1.67 -16.23
CA GLU A 138 -10.63 2.11 -17.43
C GLU A 138 -12.14 2.00 -17.26
N SER A 139 -12.62 0.90 -16.66
CA SER A 139 -14.05 0.70 -16.41
C SER A 139 -14.62 1.76 -15.47
N VAL A 140 -13.84 2.21 -14.50
CA VAL A 140 -14.24 3.31 -13.61
C VAL A 140 -14.28 4.63 -14.38
N LYS A 141 -13.26 4.93 -15.18
CA LYS A 141 -13.18 6.15 -15.96
C LYS A 141 -14.32 6.28 -16.95
N THR A 142 -14.76 5.17 -17.55
CA THR A 142 -15.85 5.16 -18.53
C THR A 142 -17.23 5.00 -17.89
N GLY A 143 -17.31 4.94 -16.56
CA GLY A 143 -18.58 4.85 -15.85
C GLY A 143 -19.23 3.47 -15.83
N ARG A 144 -18.52 2.43 -16.24
CA ARG A 144 -19.06 1.06 -16.23
C ARG A 144 -19.11 0.47 -14.82
N LEU A 145 -18.16 0.84 -13.98
CA LEU A 145 -18.07 0.40 -12.59
C LEU A 145 -17.87 1.59 -11.68
N THR A 146 -18.36 1.47 -10.45
CA THR A 146 -17.98 2.42 -9.40
C THR A 146 -16.58 2.09 -8.91
N ASP A 147 -15.90 3.07 -8.35
CA ASP A 147 -14.56 2.87 -7.78
C ASP A 147 -14.55 1.83 -6.65
N ALA A 148 -15.58 1.85 -5.80
CA ALA A 148 -15.71 0.88 -4.71
C ALA A 148 -15.87 -0.55 -5.25
N LEU A 149 -16.72 -0.73 -6.26
CA LEU A 149 -16.95 -2.05 -6.86
C LEU A 149 -15.70 -2.56 -7.58
N ALA A 150 -15.02 -1.70 -8.33
CA ALA A 150 -13.79 -2.06 -9.03
C ALA A 150 -12.72 -2.55 -8.06
N THR A 151 -12.53 -1.83 -6.95
CA THR A 151 -11.53 -2.19 -5.93
C THR A 151 -11.88 -3.52 -5.27
N GLU A 152 -13.15 -3.70 -4.92
CA GLU A 152 -13.63 -4.95 -4.30
C GLU A 152 -13.46 -6.14 -5.25
N LEU A 153 -13.80 -5.99 -6.53
CA LEU A 153 -13.63 -7.04 -7.53
C LEU A 153 -12.16 -7.43 -7.68
N PHE A 154 -11.26 -6.45 -7.68
CA PHE A 154 -9.83 -6.68 -7.76
C PHE A 154 -9.35 -7.55 -6.59
N ILE A 155 -9.73 -7.17 -5.37
CA ILE A 155 -9.34 -7.90 -4.16
C ILE A 155 -9.92 -9.31 -4.16
N VAL A 156 -11.20 -9.45 -4.50
CA VAL A 156 -11.89 -10.75 -4.53
C VAL A 156 -11.23 -11.68 -5.53
N LYS A 157 -10.99 -11.20 -6.76
CA LYS A 157 -10.45 -12.04 -7.82
C LYS A 157 -9.10 -12.66 -7.44
N TYR A 158 -8.20 -11.87 -6.89
CA TYR A 158 -6.84 -12.33 -6.62
C TYR A 158 -6.64 -12.97 -5.24
N SER A 159 -7.65 -12.91 -4.38
CA SER A 159 -7.64 -13.58 -3.08
C SER A 159 -8.45 -14.87 -3.05
N MET A 160 -9.01 -15.27 -4.17
CA MET A 160 -9.72 -16.55 -4.28
C MET A 160 -8.75 -17.73 -4.27
N ALA A 161 -9.12 -18.76 -3.54
CA ALA A 161 -8.33 -19.98 -3.46
C ALA A 161 -8.37 -20.78 -4.77
#